data_e099381baeb3f52e06e90aa2497f57a8
#
_entry.id   e099381baeb3f52e06e90aa2497f57a8
#
_cell.length_a   1.000
_cell.length_b   1.000
_cell.length_c   1.000
_cell.angle_alpha   90.00
_cell.angle_beta   90.00
_cell.angle_gamma   90.00
#
_symmetry.space_group_name_H-M   'P 1'
#
loop_
_entity.id
_entity.type
_entity.pdbx_description
1 polymer ?
#
loop_
_entity_poly.entity_id
_entity_poly.type
_entity_poly.pdbx_seq_one_letter_code
_entity_poly.pdbx_strand_id
1 'polypeptide(L)'
;MVALKSDSVWTNLSRFGRPYPPFDYGSGMGVEDIDREEAIELGLLPADEPSDEIPDFDIVLEAEVSLDRIPEDMLDSIIKETPNARIEGGKLKMSNKKPLPTWRDTGLESARNWKPSVRETTISKTEAEKKLKDGFAVSDPTGNAAVFSDDTIHWRKSLTEKDAADAFGRLIRLPMAEMCVSRSKEIWQLPNGMRNYVLDYTNRNGKHKGIATSVYPDGGVHTYFIEDINGLNLFRKGECIYRKKDGD
;
A
#
# COMPACT_ATOMS: atom_id res chain seq x y z
N MET A 1 -30.45 1.40 30.04
CA MET A 1 -30.88 0.77 28.76
C MET A 1 -29.72 -0.03 28.28
N VAL A 2 -29.94 -1.26 27.86
CA VAL A 2 -28.93 -2.18 27.35
C VAL A 2 -29.40 -2.68 25.98
N ALA A 3 -28.53 -2.70 24.97
CA ALA A 3 -28.84 -3.14 23.62
C ALA A 3 -27.56 -3.56 22.92
N LEU A 4 -27.66 -4.36 21.87
CA LEU A 4 -26.53 -4.74 21.02
C LEU A 4 -25.91 -3.49 20.35
N LYS A 5 -24.62 -3.50 20.09
CA LYS A 5 -23.93 -2.38 19.40
C LYS A 5 -24.50 -2.08 18.01
N SER A 6 -25.08 -3.10 17.35
CA SER A 6 -25.73 -2.98 16.04
C SER A 6 -27.19 -2.51 16.10
N ASP A 7 -27.77 -2.35 17.29
CA ASP A 7 -29.16 -1.98 17.44
C ASP A 7 -29.42 -0.52 17.00
N SER A 8 -30.49 -0.32 16.26
CA SER A 8 -30.93 0.99 15.80
C SER A 8 -31.31 1.95 16.92
N VAL A 9 -31.54 1.45 18.14
CA VAL A 9 -31.87 2.28 19.30
C VAL A 9 -30.78 3.31 19.55
N TRP A 10 -29.51 3.00 19.33
CA TRP A 10 -28.40 3.95 19.51
C TRP A 10 -28.49 5.15 18.58
N THR A 11 -28.83 4.89 17.31
CA THR A 11 -29.03 5.97 16.33
C THR A 11 -30.28 6.77 16.60
N ASN A 12 -31.36 6.11 17.06
CA ASN A 12 -32.62 6.76 17.39
C ASN A 12 -32.53 7.62 18.66
N LEU A 13 -31.71 7.23 19.62
CA LEU A 13 -31.43 7.99 20.83
C LEU A 13 -30.61 9.24 20.54
N SER A 14 -29.81 9.22 19.50
CA SER A 14 -28.86 10.26 19.17
C SER A 14 -29.49 11.37 18.36
N ARG A 15 -29.44 12.61 18.88
CA ARG A 15 -29.81 13.81 18.12
C ARG A 15 -28.94 14.02 16.87
N PHE A 16 -27.74 13.45 16.88
CA PHE A 16 -26.77 13.54 15.77
C PHE A 16 -26.89 12.40 14.77
N GLY A 17 -27.78 11.44 14.97
CA GLY A 17 -27.96 10.27 14.15
C GLY A 17 -26.73 9.31 14.17
N ARG A 18 -25.97 9.30 15.27
CA ARG A 18 -24.76 8.46 15.44
C ARG A 18 -25.01 7.40 16.52
N PRO A 19 -24.54 6.17 16.34
CA PRO A 19 -24.73 5.10 17.30
C PRO A 19 -23.73 5.11 18.49
N TYR A 20 -23.11 6.26 18.78
CA TYR A 20 -22.11 6.42 19.85
C TYR A 20 -22.18 7.84 20.46
N PRO A 21 -21.71 8.03 21.72
CA PRO A 21 -21.68 9.34 22.37
C PRO A 21 -20.84 10.39 21.64
N PRO A 22 -21.13 11.69 21.83
CA PRO A 22 -22.25 12.20 22.61
C PRO A 22 -23.57 12.06 21.85
N PHE A 23 -24.63 11.66 22.55
CA PHE A 23 -25.96 11.48 21.95
C PHE A 23 -26.75 12.79 21.82
N ASP A 24 -26.51 13.78 22.72
CA ASP A 24 -27.03 15.12 22.63
C ASP A 24 -26.09 16.12 23.34
N TYR A 25 -26.27 17.40 23.08
CA TYR A 25 -25.48 18.47 23.69
C TYR A 25 -25.68 18.50 25.21
N GLY A 26 -24.60 18.39 25.96
CA GLY A 26 -24.61 18.48 27.40
C GLY A 26 -25.40 17.37 28.12
N SER A 27 -25.69 16.28 27.44
CA SER A 27 -26.49 15.17 27.99
C SER A 27 -25.82 14.44 29.16
N GLY A 28 -24.49 14.46 29.22
CA GLY A 28 -23.74 13.68 30.21
C GLY A 28 -23.90 12.16 30.08
N MET A 29 -24.59 11.69 29.02
CA MET A 29 -24.79 10.27 28.76
C MET A 29 -23.50 9.64 28.25
N GLY A 30 -23.08 8.54 28.86
CA GLY A 30 -22.02 7.67 28.42
C GLY A 30 -22.58 6.30 28.04
N VAL A 31 -21.72 5.48 27.51
CA VAL A 31 -21.97 4.04 27.32
C VAL A 31 -20.86 3.26 28.00
N GLU A 32 -21.21 2.10 28.52
CA GLU A 32 -20.30 1.14 29.11
C GLU A 32 -20.49 -0.19 28.38
N ASP A 33 -19.40 -0.86 28.06
CA ASP A 33 -19.46 -2.19 27.45
C ASP A 33 -19.71 -3.21 28.56
N ILE A 34 -20.62 -4.16 28.30
CA ILE A 34 -20.87 -5.31 29.16
C ILE A 34 -20.22 -6.55 28.52
N ASP A 35 -19.85 -7.52 29.33
CA ASP A 35 -19.31 -8.78 28.83
C ASP A 35 -20.42 -9.71 28.28
N ARG A 36 -19.98 -10.86 27.72
CA ARG A 36 -20.91 -11.81 27.11
C ARG A 36 -21.82 -12.48 28.14
N GLU A 37 -21.29 -12.80 29.32
CA GLU A 37 -22.04 -13.45 30.39
C GLU A 37 -23.18 -12.55 30.86
N GLU A 38 -22.89 -11.30 31.08
CA GLU A 38 -23.89 -10.30 31.47
C GLU A 38 -24.93 -10.05 30.34
N ALA A 39 -24.50 -10.06 29.07
CA ALA A 39 -25.40 -9.93 27.94
C ALA A 39 -26.37 -11.12 27.82
N ILE A 40 -25.93 -12.34 28.17
CA ILE A 40 -26.77 -13.53 28.23
C ILE A 40 -27.76 -13.45 29.40
N GLU A 41 -27.30 -13.02 30.59
CA GLU A 41 -28.15 -12.86 31.77
C GLU A 41 -29.26 -11.82 31.52
N LEU A 42 -28.95 -10.77 30.75
CA LEU A 42 -29.91 -9.76 30.33
C LEU A 42 -30.80 -10.18 29.16
N GLY A 43 -30.62 -11.38 28.62
CA GLY A 43 -31.44 -11.93 27.53
C GLY A 43 -31.19 -11.26 26.16
N LEU A 44 -30.06 -10.62 25.98
CA LEU A 44 -29.65 -9.99 24.70
C LEU A 44 -28.98 -10.97 23.76
N LEU A 45 -28.37 -12.03 24.29
CA LEU A 45 -27.70 -13.09 23.53
C LEU A 45 -28.21 -14.47 24.00
N PRO A 46 -28.42 -15.41 23.09
CA PRO A 46 -28.69 -16.80 23.46
C PRO A 46 -27.43 -17.46 24.06
N ALA A 47 -27.63 -18.30 25.09
CA ALA A 47 -26.55 -18.94 25.84
C ALA A 47 -25.74 -19.94 24.98
N ASP A 48 -26.35 -20.49 23.96
CA ASP A 48 -25.84 -21.56 23.09
C ASP A 48 -25.33 -21.07 21.73
N GLU A 49 -25.38 -19.78 21.45
CA GLU A 49 -24.70 -19.24 20.27
C GLU A 49 -23.19 -19.31 20.49
N PRO A 50 -22.43 -20.00 19.60
CA PRO A 50 -20.97 -19.96 19.68
C PRO A 50 -20.55 -18.47 19.63
N SER A 51 -19.60 -18.11 20.47
CA SER A 51 -18.97 -16.80 20.28
C SER A 51 -18.38 -16.85 18.87
N ASP A 52 -18.99 -16.09 17.94
CA ASP A 52 -18.27 -15.75 16.73
C ASP A 52 -16.96 -15.18 17.22
N GLU A 53 -15.87 -15.90 16.96
CA GLU A 53 -14.55 -15.30 17.11
C GLU A 53 -14.65 -14.00 16.34
N ILE A 54 -14.68 -12.88 17.06
CA ILE A 54 -14.61 -11.56 16.40
C ILE A 54 -13.36 -11.69 15.55
N PRO A 55 -13.50 -11.73 14.21
CA PRO A 55 -12.31 -11.82 13.39
C PRO A 55 -11.43 -10.68 13.85
N ASP A 56 -10.18 -10.97 14.14
CA ASP A 56 -9.20 -10.00 14.63
C ASP A 56 -9.14 -8.87 13.59
N PHE A 57 -10.05 -7.91 13.73
CA PHE A 57 -10.06 -6.74 12.90
C PHE A 57 -8.82 -5.97 13.31
N ASP A 58 -7.75 -6.10 12.53
CA ASP A 58 -6.66 -5.17 12.55
C ASP A 58 -7.22 -3.76 12.24
N ILE A 59 -7.78 -3.13 13.28
CA ILE A 59 -8.21 -1.73 13.17
C ILE A 59 -6.95 -0.92 12.93
N VAL A 60 -6.73 -0.55 11.68
CA VAL A 60 -5.63 0.32 11.31
C VAL A 60 -5.97 1.73 11.79
N LEU A 61 -5.37 2.12 12.89
CA LEU A 61 -5.43 3.48 13.40
C LEU A 61 -4.25 4.26 12.81
N GLU A 62 -4.54 5.28 12.04
CA GLU A 62 -3.56 6.23 11.53
C GLU A 62 -3.92 7.62 12.04
N ALA A 63 -2.95 8.28 12.67
CA ALA A 63 -3.10 9.66 13.15
C ALA A 63 -1.92 10.50 12.63
N GLU A 64 -2.24 11.74 12.25
CA GLU A 64 -1.24 12.72 11.82
C GLU A 64 -1.48 14.03 12.58
N VAL A 65 -0.46 14.50 13.29
CA VAL A 65 -0.51 15.72 14.10
C VAL A 65 0.63 16.63 13.70
N SER A 66 0.34 17.92 13.49
CA SER A 66 1.35 18.92 13.20
C SER A 66 2.25 19.15 14.43
N LEU A 67 3.58 19.23 14.24
CA LEU A 67 4.54 19.36 15.35
C LEU A 67 4.37 20.65 16.16
N ASP A 68 3.87 21.71 15.55
CA ASP A 68 3.56 22.98 16.23
C ASP A 68 2.46 22.88 17.28
N ARG A 69 1.69 21.79 17.26
CA ARG A 69 0.62 21.50 18.23
C ARG A 69 1.04 20.55 19.36
N ILE A 70 2.29 20.08 19.34
CA ILE A 70 2.81 19.13 20.32
C ILE A 70 3.87 19.87 21.15
N PRO A 71 3.70 19.96 22.48
CA PRO A 71 4.76 20.47 23.37
C PRO A 71 6.06 19.66 23.18
N GLU A 72 7.19 20.36 23.13
CA GLU A 72 8.50 19.75 22.83
C GLU A 72 8.88 18.67 23.84
N ASP A 73 8.54 18.89 25.11
CA ASP A 73 8.76 17.94 26.21
C ASP A 73 7.91 16.64 26.09
N MET A 74 6.82 16.69 25.36
CA MET A 74 5.98 15.50 25.11
C MET A 74 6.40 14.70 23.88
N LEU A 75 7.08 15.33 22.92
CA LEU A 75 7.39 14.71 21.64
C LEU A 75 8.26 13.47 21.80
N ASP A 76 9.30 13.55 22.60
CA ASP A 76 10.22 12.43 22.86
C ASP A 76 9.51 11.27 23.55
N SER A 77 8.62 11.54 24.51
CA SER A 77 7.83 10.53 25.18
C SER A 77 6.85 9.84 24.21
N ILE A 78 6.17 10.60 23.38
CA ILE A 78 5.25 10.05 22.37
C ILE A 78 5.99 9.14 21.38
N ILE A 79 7.15 9.56 20.88
CA ILE A 79 7.95 8.76 19.94
C ILE A 79 8.45 7.49 20.61
N LYS A 80 8.86 7.56 21.88
CA LYS A 80 9.38 6.42 22.63
C LYS A 80 8.30 5.40 23.00
N GLU A 81 7.10 5.88 23.34
CA GLU A 81 6.02 5.04 23.88
C GLU A 81 5.03 4.57 22.83
N THR A 82 4.97 5.24 21.69
CA THR A 82 4.03 4.89 20.61
C THR A 82 4.75 4.07 19.53
N PRO A 83 4.41 2.79 19.36
CA PRO A 83 4.96 1.98 18.28
C PRO A 83 4.72 2.63 16.93
N ASN A 84 5.75 2.64 16.07
CA ASN A 84 5.71 3.21 14.72
C ASN A 84 5.41 4.73 14.64
N ALA A 85 5.53 5.46 15.74
CA ALA A 85 5.55 6.93 15.70
C ALA A 85 6.80 7.42 14.95
N ARG A 86 6.62 8.35 14.02
CA ARG A 86 7.72 8.94 13.25
C ARG A 86 7.42 10.38 12.88
N ILE A 87 8.47 11.17 12.75
CA ILE A 87 8.37 12.54 12.23
C ILE A 87 8.63 12.51 10.73
N GLU A 88 7.67 13.02 9.96
CA GLU A 88 7.78 13.10 8.51
C GLU A 88 7.09 14.36 8.00
N GLY A 89 7.80 15.20 7.25
CA GLY A 89 7.25 16.41 6.67
C GLY A 89 6.74 17.44 7.70
N GLY A 90 7.39 17.56 8.87
CA GLY A 90 6.97 18.49 9.94
C GLY A 90 5.72 18.04 10.73
N LYS A 91 5.36 16.77 10.62
CA LYS A 91 4.23 16.18 11.32
C LYS A 91 4.64 14.92 12.04
N LEU A 92 4.03 14.67 13.19
CA LEU A 92 4.08 13.38 13.87
C LEU A 92 3.04 12.47 13.25
N LYS A 93 3.48 11.35 12.70
CA LYS A 93 2.63 10.28 12.18
C LYS A 93 2.68 9.09 13.12
N MET A 94 1.53 8.59 13.49
CA MET A 94 1.37 7.43 14.37
C MET A 94 0.50 6.41 13.65
N SER A 95 0.87 5.13 13.74
CA SER A 95 0.08 4.04 13.16
C SER A 95 0.29 2.78 13.98
N ASN A 96 -0.77 2.04 14.27
CA ASN A 96 -0.67 0.71 14.85
C ASN A 96 -0.35 -0.38 13.81
N LYS A 97 -0.28 0.00 12.54
CA LYS A 97 0.07 -0.91 11.45
C LYS A 97 1.53 -1.34 11.58
N LYS A 98 1.76 -2.63 11.72
CA LYS A 98 3.11 -3.18 11.67
C LYS A 98 3.77 -2.78 10.34
N PRO A 99 4.98 -2.21 10.36
CA PRO A 99 5.68 -1.90 9.12
C PRO A 99 5.84 -3.18 8.31
N LEU A 100 5.59 -3.09 7.00
CA LEU A 100 5.82 -4.22 6.12
C LEU A 100 7.29 -4.61 6.15
N PRO A 101 7.61 -5.90 6.19
CA PRO A 101 8.99 -6.35 6.06
C PRO A 101 9.58 -5.81 4.76
N THR A 102 10.83 -5.40 4.82
CA THR A 102 11.58 -4.86 3.71
C THR A 102 12.68 -5.83 3.29
N TRP A 103 13.35 -5.53 2.20
CA TRP A 103 14.52 -6.29 1.77
C TRP A 103 15.60 -6.45 2.87
N ARG A 104 15.70 -5.49 3.82
CA ARG A 104 16.65 -5.57 4.94
C ARG A 104 16.26 -6.65 5.94
N ASP A 105 14.97 -6.78 6.21
CA ASP A 105 14.44 -7.75 7.17
C ASP A 105 14.52 -9.19 6.64
N THR A 106 14.64 -9.35 5.33
CA THR A 106 14.80 -10.65 4.65
C THR A 106 16.26 -11.06 4.45
N GLY A 107 17.22 -10.24 4.89
CA GLY A 107 18.66 -10.51 4.69
C GLY A 107 19.13 -10.36 3.24
N LEU A 108 18.34 -9.74 2.39
CA LEU A 108 18.70 -9.50 1.00
C LEU A 108 19.65 -8.30 0.88
N GLU A 109 20.50 -8.31 -0.15
CA GLU A 109 21.36 -7.17 -0.43
C GLU A 109 20.61 -5.98 -1.01
N SER A 110 21.18 -4.78 -0.87
CA SER A 110 20.66 -3.58 -1.52
C SER A 110 20.69 -3.72 -3.05
N ALA A 111 19.66 -3.22 -3.73
CA ALA A 111 19.64 -3.14 -5.18
C ALA A 111 20.86 -2.39 -5.78
N ARG A 112 21.50 -1.52 -5.00
CA ARG A 112 22.74 -0.84 -5.38
C ARG A 112 23.88 -1.80 -5.78
N ASN A 113 23.90 -2.99 -5.17
CA ASN A 113 24.94 -4.00 -5.39
C ASN A 113 24.66 -4.88 -6.60
N TRP A 114 23.47 -4.77 -7.20
CA TRP A 114 23.12 -5.57 -8.36
C TRP A 114 23.97 -5.20 -9.58
N LYS A 115 24.15 -6.18 -10.45
CA LYS A 115 24.76 -5.96 -11.75
C LYS A 115 23.66 -5.86 -12.80
N PRO A 116 23.60 -4.77 -13.60
CA PRO A 116 22.54 -4.60 -14.59
C PRO A 116 22.61 -5.69 -15.66
N SER A 117 21.48 -6.38 -15.85
CA SER A 117 21.36 -7.50 -16.79
C SER A 117 20.77 -7.08 -18.15
N VAL A 118 20.15 -5.90 -18.21
CA VAL A 118 19.49 -5.40 -19.42
C VAL A 118 19.92 -3.97 -19.74
N ARG A 119 19.73 -3.57 -21.00
CA ARG A 119 19.95 -2.19 -21.46
C ARG A 119 18.62 -1.49 -21.73
N GLU A 120 18.63 -0.16 -21.56
CA GLU A 120 17.46 0.67 -21.83
C GLU A 120 16.98 0.51 -23.28
N THR A 121 15.70 0.20 -23.42
CA THR A 121 14.98 0.15 -24.69
C THR A 121 13.83 1.15 -24.64
N THR A 122 13.60 1.86 -25.74
CA THR A 122 12.51 2.82 -25.87
C THR A 122 11.82 2.63 -27.21
N ILE A 123 10.55 3.04 -27.26
CA ILE A 123 9.74 3.12 -28.48
C ILE A 123 9.24 4.53 -28.68
N SER A 124 8.63 4.81 -29.83
CA SER A 124 8.00 6.09 -30.08
C SER A 124 6.75 6.27 -29.20
N LYS A 125 6.38 7.54 -28.94
CA LYS A 125 5.14 7.87 -28.23
C LYS A 125 3.92 7.21 -28.88
N THR A 126 3.78 7.37 -30.19
CA THR A 126 2.64 6.84 -30.95
C THR A 126 2.53 5.32 -30.88
N GLU A 127 3.67 4.63 -30.93
CA GLU A 127 3.69 3.17 -30.81
C GLU A 127 3.29 2.73 -29.39
N ALA A 128 3.79 3.41 -28.35
CA ALA A 128 3.42 3.11 -26.98
C ALA A 128 1.92 3.35 -26.73
N GLU A 129 1.38 4.48 -27.21
CA GLU A 129 -0.05 4.80 -27.12
C GLU A 129 -0.92 3.76 -27.81
N LYS A 130 -0.51 3.33 -29.02
CA LYS A 130 -1.21 2.27 -29.73
C LYS A 130 -1.21 0.95 -28.94
N LYS A 131 -0.04 0.51 -28.48
CA LYS A 131 0.08 -0.73 -27.67
C LYS A 131 -0.81 -0.70 -26.43
N LEU A 132 -0.85 0.41 -25.69
CA LEU A 132 -1.67 0.55 -24.49
C LEU A 132 -3.17 0.59 -24.81
N LYS A 133 -3.56 1.24 -25.89
CA LYS A 133 -4.95 1.28 -26.36
C LYS A 133 -5.45 -0.11 -26.77
N ASP A 134 -4.62 -0.87 -27.49
CA ASP A 134 -4.95 -2.23 -27.92
C ASP A 134 -4.96 -3.21 -26.74
N GLY A 135 -4.22 -2.88 -25.68
CA GLY A 135 -3.99 -3.73 -24.50
C GLY A 135 -3.14 -4.97 -24.83
N PHE A 136 -2.32 -5.40 -23.89
CA PHE A 136 -1.54 -6.62 -24.05
C PHE A 136 -1.15 -7.20 -22.70
N ALA A 137 -0.85 -8.50 -22.66
CA ALA A 137 -0.41 -9.20 -21.45
C ALA A 137 1.05 -9.64 -21.56
N VAL A 138 1.73 -9.62 -20.41
CA VAL A 138 3.10 -10.09 -20.24
C VAL A 138 3.12 -11.10 -19.10
N SER A 139 3.67 -12.28 -19.33
CA SER A 139 3.85 -13.28 -18.27
C SER A 139 5.10 -12.99 -17.44
N ASP A 140 4.94 -13.10 -16.12
CA ASP A 140 6.07 -13.03 -15.18
C ASP A 140 6.82 -14.39 -15.07
N PRO A 141 7.97 -14.45 -14.41
CA PRO A 141 8.72 -15.68 -14.22
C PRO A 141 7.99 -16.77 -13.43
N THR A 142 6.91 -16.43 -12.73
CA THR A 142 6.08 -17.38 -11.97
C THR A 142 4.85 -17.87 -12.75
N GLY A 143 4.67 -17.37 -13.99
CA GLY A 143 3.56 -17.73 -14.86
C GLY A 143 2.31 -16.85 -14.73
N ASN A 144 2.32 -15.83 -13.87
CA ASN A 144 1.20 -14.89 -13.77
C ASN A 144 1.27 -13.85 -14.90
N ALA A 145 0.10 -13.44 -15.39
CA ALA A 145 -0.01 -12.40 -16.40
C ALA A 145 -0.13 -11.01 -15.78
N ALA A 146 0.55 -10.02 -16.36
CA ALA A 146 0.34 -8.60 -16.12
C ALA A 146 -0.21 -7.95 -17.38
N VAL A 147 -1.35 -7.27 -17.27
CA VAL A 147 -2.07 -6.65 -18.39
C VAL A 147 -1.77 -5.15 -18.43
N PHE A 148 -1.20 -4.71 -19.51
CA PHE A 148 -0.93 -3.30 -19.81
C PHE A 148 -2.07 -2.73 -20.65
N SER A 149 -2.74 -1.71 -20.15
CA SER A 149 -3.78 -0.99 -20.91
C SER A 149 -3.92 0.46 -20.43
N ASP A 150 -4.53 1.31 -21.24
CA ASP A 150 -4.84 2.70 -20.89
C ASP A 150 -5.81 2.79 -19.69
N ASP A 151 -6.68 1.80 -19.51
CA ASP A 151 -7.68 1.80 -18.45
C ASP A 151 -7.10 1.53 -17.05
N THR A 152 -6.01 0.78 -16.98
CA THR A 152 -5.41 0.34 -15.71
C THR A 152 -4.28 1.26 -15.24
N ILE A 153 -3.55 1.89 -16.16
CA ILE A 153 -2.36 2.68 -15.82
C ILE A 153 -2.75 4.04 -15.23
N HIS A 154 -2.54 4.19 -13.94
CA HIS A 154 -2.98 5.33 -13.13
C HIS A 154 -2.50 6.70 -13.63
N TRP A 155 -1.23 6.86 -13.98
CA TRP A 155 -0.65 8.16 -14.34
C TRP A 155 -1.18 8.74 -15.66
N ARG A 156 -1.89 7.96 -16.48
CA ARG A 156 -2.53 8.47 -17.69
C ARG A 156 -3.83 9.24 -17.42
N LYS A 157 -4.40 9.08 -16.23
CA LYS A 157 -5.69 9.68 -15.85
C LYS A 157 -5.59 11.10 -15.25
N SER A 158 -4.39 11.54 -14.85
CA SER A 158 -4.18 12.83 -14.19
C SER A 158 -2.93 13.55 -14.70
N LEU A 159 -2.98 14.07 -15.93
CA LEU A 159 -1.87 14.81 -16.50
C LEU A 159 -2.03 16.31 -16.18
N THR A 160 -1.25 16.82 -15.25
CA THR A 160 -0.93 18.24 -15.15
C THR A 160 0.24 18.56 -16.07
N GLU A 161 0.43 19.83 -16.48
CA GLU A 161 1.56 20.23 -17.33
C GLU A 161 2.93 19.87 -16.74
N LYS A 162 3.04 19.90 -15.41
CA LYS A 162 4.27 19.53 -14.69
C LYS A 162 4.56 18.02 -14.83
N ASP A 163 3.55 17.21 -14.91
CA ASP A 163 3.66 15.74 -14.99
C ASP A 163 3.80 15.25 -16.44
N ALA A 164 3.56 16.10 -17.43
CA ALA A 164 3.59 15.73 -18.85
C ALA A 164 4.96 15.22 -19.31
N ALA A 165 6.06 15.81 -18.83
CA ALA A 165 7.41 15.38 -19.17
C ALA A 165 7.75 14.03 -18.55
N ASP A 166 7.34 13.80 -17.30
CA ASP A 166 7.53 12.52 -16.62
C ASP A 166 6.67 11.43 -17.25
N ALA A 167 5.41 11.72 -17.54
CA ALA A 167 4.50 10.82 -18.24
C ALA A 167 5.04 10.45 -19.63
N PHE A 168 5.59 11.39 -20.37
CA PHE A 168 6.25 11.12 -21.65
C PHE A 168 7.46 10.21 -21.46
N GLY A 169 8.31 10.51 -20.48
CA GLY A 169 9.48 9.71 -20.15
C GLY A 169 9.13 8.27 -19.80
N ARG A 170 8.03 8.05 -19.08
CA ARG A 170 7.49 6.71 -18.79
C ARG A 170 6.94 6.05 -20.05
N LEU A 171 6.12 6.75 -20.82
CA LEU A 171 5.45 6.20 -22.00
C LEU A 171 6.44 5.59 -23.00
N ILE A 172 7.49 6.32 -23.37
CA ILE A 172 8.50 5.81 -24.32
C ILE A 172 9.32 4.62 -23.76
N ARG A 173 9.30 4.41 -22.45
CA ARG A 173 9.95 3.28 -21.75
C ARG A 173 9.00 2.13 -21.44
N LEU A 174 7.83 2.08 -22.08
CA LEU A 174 6.91 0.95 -21.96
C LEU A 174 7.61 -0.42 -22.13
N PRO A 175 8.56 -0.63 -23.09
CA PRO A 175 9.30 -1.88 -23.21
C PRO A 175 10.13 -2.23 -21.96
N MET A 176 10.58 -1.23 -21.21
CA MET A 176 11.29 -1.47 -19.95
C MET A 176 10.33 -1.99 -18.87
N ALA A 177 9.08 -1.49 -18.83
CA ALA A 177 8.06 -2.01 -17.92
C ALA A 177 7.65 -3.45 -18.28
N GLU A 178 7.54 -3.77 -19.58
CA GLU A 178 7.34 -5.14 -20.07
C GLU A 178 8.48 -6.07 -19.62
N MET A 179 9.73 -5.62 -19.79
CA MET A 179 10.90 -6.38 -19.32
C MET A 179 10.95 -6.48 -17.79
N CYS A 180 10.53 -5.44 -17.08
CA CYS A 180 10.46 -5.46 -15.62
C CYS A 180 9.53 -6.57 -15.12
N VAL A 181 8.42 -6.83 -15.78
CA VAL A 181 7.53 -7.95 -15.47
C VAL A 181 8.15 -9.28 -15.89
N SER A 182 8.52 -9.42 -17.18
CA SER A 182 8.94 -10.71 -17.75
C SER A 182 10.30 -11.20 -17.29
N ARG A 183 11.18 -10.30 -16.82
CA ARG A 183 12.56 -10.59 -16.42
C ARG A 183 12.90 -10.06 -15.03
N SER A 184 11.89 -9.94 -14.16
CA SER A 184 12.07 -9.43 -12.80
C SER A 184 13.24 -10.09 -12.11
N LYS A 185 14.05 -9.31 -11.40
CA LYS A 185 15.01 -9.85 -10.43
C LYS A 185 14.34 -10.32 -9.17
N GLU A 186 13.35 -9.53 -8.70
CA GLU A 186 12.53 -9.89 -7.55
C GLU A 186 11.07 -9.48 -7.80
N ILE A 187 10.15 -10.23 -7.19
CA ILE A 187 8.71 -9.92 -7.13
C ILE A 187 8.33 -9.87 -5.67
N TRP A 188 7.75 -8.75 -5.26
CA TRP A 188 7.33 -8.48 -3.89
C TRP A 188 5.81 -8.35 -3.82
N GLN A 189 5.17 -9.15 -2.97
CA GLN A 189 3.74 -9.11 -2.76
C GLN A 189 3.39 -8.32 -1.51
N LEU A 190 2.47 -7.37 -1.66
CA LEU A 190 1.91 -6.58 -0.58
C LEU A 190 0.71 -7.33 0.06
N PRO A 191 0.32 -7.03 1.31
CA PRO A 191 -0.84 -7.66 1.97
C PRO A 191 -2.17 -7.52 1.23
N ASN A 192 -2.34 -6.45 0.47
CA ASN A 192 -3.52 -6.24 -0.38
C ASN A 192 -3.49 -7.03 -1.70
N GLY A 193 -2.52 -7.93 -1.88
CA GLY A 193 -2.36 -8.75 -3.07
C GLY A 193 -1.68 -8.05 -4.26
N MET A 194 -1.40 -6.76 -4.18
CA MET A 194 -0.60 -6.08 -5.22
C MET A 194 0.81 -6.64 -5.27
N ARG A 195 1.38 -6.70 -6.47
CA ARG A 195 2.75 -7.15 -6.71
C ARG A 195 3.62 -6.04 -7.26
N ASN A 196 4.81 -5.88 -6.70
CA ASN A 196 5.86 -5.00 -7.20
C ASN A 196 6.94 -5.85 -7.86
N TYR A 197 7.11 -5.67 -9.15
CA TYR A 197 8.18 -6.23 -9.96
C TYR A 197 9.33 -5.26 -9.98
N VAL A 198 10.56 -5.72 -9.77
CA VAL A 198 11.75 -4.86 -9.77
C VAL A 198 12.85 -5.42 -10.68
N LEU A 199 13.41 -4.52 -11.48
CA LEU A 199 14.48 -4.83 -12.42
C LEU A 199 15.46 -3.67 -12.47
N ASP A 200 16.74 -3.96 -12.59
CA ASP A 200 17.79 -2.98 -12.84
C ASP A 200 18.27 -3.02 -14.30
N TYR A 201 18.77 -1.89 -14.76
CA TYR A 201 19.23 -1.78 -16.15
C TYR A 201 20.33 -0.72 -16.29
N THR A 202 21.03 -0.76 -17.42
CA THR A 202 21.93 0.32 -17.84
C THR A 202 21.19 1.25 -18.80
N ASN A 203 21.12 2.53 -18.48
CA ASN A 203 20.52 3.51 -19.38
C ASN A 203 21.46 3.85 -20.55
N ARG A 204 20.98 4.65 -21.53
CA ARG A 204 21.73 5.05 -22.71
C ARG A 204 23.05 5.78 -22.40
N ASN A 205 23.13 6.43 -21.23
CA ASN A 205 24.32 7.15 -20.76
C ASN A 205 25.25 6.26 -19.91
N GLY A 206 25.05 4.94 -19.90
CA GLY A 206 25.84 4.00 -19.12
C GLY A 206 25.58 4.02 -17.62
N LYS A 207 24.55 4.76 -17.13
CA LYS A 207 24.23 4.82 -15.71
C LYS A 207 23.36 3.62 -15.30
N HIS A 208 23.65 3.08 -14.13
CA HIS A 208 22.85 2.05 -13.49
C HIS A 208 21.56 2.65 -12.93
N LYS A 209 20.42 2.15 -13.37
CA LYS A 209 19.08 2.59 -13.04
C LYS A 209 18.21 1.41 -12.64
N GLY A 210 17.07 1.74 -12.05
CA GLY A 210 16.04 0.78 -11.70
C GLY A 210 14.70 1.10 -12.34
N ILE A 211 13.89 0.07 -12.51
CA ILE A 211 12.48 0.17 -12.86
C ILE A 211 11.66 -0.71 -11.93
N ALA A 212 10.56 -0.18 -11.42
CA ALA A 212 9.57 -0.92 -10.67
C ALA A 212 8.23 -0.84 -11.38
N THR A 213 7.54 -1.98 -11.50
CA THR A 213 6.19 -2.10 -12.06
C THR A 213 5.26 -2.64 -10.99
N SER A 214 4.19 -1.92 -10.67
CA SER A 214 3.18 -2.35 -9.71
C SER A 214 1.95 -2.87 -10.43
N VAL A 215 1.47 -4.04 -10.02
CA VAL A 215 0.37 -4.78 -10.64
C VAL A 215 -0.69 -5.08 -9.60
N TYR A 216 -1.96 -4.84 -9.94
CA TYR A 216 -3.10 -5.18 -9.10
C TYR A 216 -3.28 -6.70 -8.94
N PRO A 217 -4.05 -7.16 -7.94
CA PRO A 217 -4.34 -8.57 -7.74
C PRO A 217 -5.03 -9.25 -8.94
N ASP A 218 -5.82 -8.50 -9.71
CA ASP A 218 -6.49 -8.93 -10.93
C ASP A 218 -5.57 -9.02 -12.16
N GLY A 219 -4.31 -8.62 -12.01
CA GLY A 219 -3.30 -8.62 -13.06
C GLY A 219 -3.19 -7.31 -13.84
N GLY A 220 -4.03 -6.32 -13.62
CA GLY A 220 -3.92 -5.00 -14.27
C GLY A 220 -2.66 -4.24 -13.82
N VAL A 221 -1.88 -3.70 -14.74
CA VAL A 221 -0.73 -2.86 -14.40
C VAL A 221 -1.23 -1.51 -13.88
N HIS A 222 -0.97 -1.26 -12.59
CA HIS A 222 -1.32 0.00 -11.96
C HIS A 222 -0.42 1.15 -12.40
N THR A 223 0.90 0.94 -12.32
CA THR A 223 1.89 1.98 -12.64
C THR A 223 3.27 1.36 -12.81
N TYR A 224 4.20 2.14 -13.39
CA TYR A 224 5.62 1.82 -13.34
C TYR A 224 6.44 3.09 -13.14
N PHE A 225 7.56 2.94 -12.45
CA PHE A 225 8.46 4.01 -12.04
C PHE A 225 9.86 3.74 -12.54
N ILE A 226 10.54 4.80 -12.95
CA ILE A 226 11.95 4.78 -13.32
C ILE A 226 12.70 5.54 -12.25
N GLU A 227 13.58 4.82 -11.58
CA GLU A 227 14.24 5.30 -10.38
C GLU A 227 15.76 5.25 -10.53
N ASP A 228 16.44 5.98 -9.66
CA ASP A 228 17.83 5.62 -9.38
C ASP A 228 17.86 4.26 -8.70
N ILE A 229 18.95 3.52 -8.88
CA ILE A 229 19.05 2.15 -8.38
C ILE A 229 18.76 2.03 -6.88
N ASN A 230 19.06 3.06 -6.08
CA ASN A 230 18.71 3.09 -4.66
C ASN A 230 17.20 3.22 -4.43
N GLY A 231 16.48 3.92 -5.31
CA GLY A 231 15.03 4.11 -5.24
C GLY A 231 14.25 2.82 -5.42
N LEU A 232 14.81 1.81 -6.11
CA LEU A 232 14.20 0.49 -6.20
C LEU A 232 13.91 -0.16 -4.84
N ASN A 233 14.73 0.13 -3.83
CA ASN A 233 14.55 -0.42 -2.50
C ASN A 233 13.21 0.00 -1.85
N LEU A 234 12.57 1.07 -2.31
CA LEU A 234 11.24 1.51 -1.84
C LEU A 234 10.12 0.53 -2.23
N PHE A 235 10.31 -0.21 -3.33
CA PHE A 235 9.35 -1.19 -3.86
C PHE A 235 9.59 -2.60 -3.32
N ARG A 236 10.69 -2.83 -2.61
CA ARG A 236 11.13 -4.10 -2.06
C ARG A 236 10.64 -4.25 -0.62
N LYS A 237 9.31 -4.38 -0.47
CA LYS A 237 8.60 -4.51 0.82
C LYS A 237 7.41 -5.45 0.69
N GLY A 238 7.03 -6.08 1.79
CA GLY A 238 6.05 -7.16 1.82
C GLY A 238 6.75 -8.52 1.77
N GLU A 239 6.14 -9.50 1.13
CA GLU A 239 6.69 -10.83 0.94
C GLU A 239 7.45 -10.92 -0.38
N CYS A 240 8.71 -11.36 -0.35
CA CYS A 240 9.47 -11.64 -1.57
C CYS A 240 9.06 -13.03 -2.11
N ILE A 241 8.15 -13.06 -3.08
CA ILE A 241 7.58 -14.29 -3.64
C ILE A 241 8.40 -14.89 -4.78
N TYR A 242 9.30 -14.13 -5.37
CA TYR A 242 10.22 -14.58 -6.42
C TYR A 242 11.55 -13.84 -6.34
N ARG A 243 12.63 -14.55 -6.54
CA ARG A 243 13.96 -14.01 -6.71
C ARG A 243 14.71 -14.81 -7.77
N LYS A 244 15.23 -14.10 -8.76
CA LYS A 244 16.15 -14.68 -9.75
C LYS A 244 17.46 -15.05 -9.06
N LYS A 245 17.94 -16.31 -9.25
CA LYS A 245 19.23 -16.74 -8.72
C LYS A 245 20.35 -16.19 -9.59
N ASP A 246 21.48 -15.83 -8.96
CA ASP A 246 22.65 -15.41 -9.69
C ASP A 246 23.18 -16.62 -10.50
N GLY A 247 23.15 -16.50 -11.82
CA GLY A 247 23.60 -17.55 -12.73
C GLY A 247 22.57 -18.06 -13.73
N ASP A 248 21.30 -17.61 -13.60
CA ASP A 248 20.22 -17.91 -14.57
C ASP A 248 20.09 -16.82 -15.64
#